data_04deba83f8b5be064ef82e026f6af48d
#
_entry.id   04deba83f8b5be064ef82e026f6af48d
#
_cell.length_a   1.000
_cell.length_b   1.000
_cell.length_c   1.000
_cell.angle_alpha   90.00
_cell.angle_beta   90.00
_cell.angle_gamma   90.00
#
_symmetry.space_group_name_H-M   'P 1'
#
loop_
_entity.id
_entity.type
_entity.pdbx_description
1 polymer ?
#
loop_
_entity_poly.entity_id
_entity_poly.type
_entity_poly.pdbx_seq_one_letter_code
_entity_poly.pdbx_strand_id
1 'polypeptide(L)'
;MGYDAFGMPAENAAIQHGIAPAEWTYANIENMTRQQKELGLSYDWEREVLTCREDYYKHTQNLFEIFYKRGLAYKKEAKVNWCDHCHTVLANEQVEEGKCWRCKNPVVKKNLSQWFLKITDYADRLLADLDHMPGWPERVKIMQRNWIGRSVGAEVDFSLTVPGEKVRVFTTRPDTLFGATYMVLSPEHPLIDKLKDQITNYDACMAYRAEAAKKSDFERAELAKDKTGVQIEGVRA
;
A
#
# COMPACT_ATOMS: atom_id res chain seq x y z
N MET A 1 27.58 8.79 13.69
CA MET A 1 26.56 7.78 14.02
C MET A 1 25.18 8.39 13.90
N GLY A 2 24.18 7.65 13.42
CA GLY A 2 22.81 8.14 13.33
C GLY A 2 21.80 7.15 13.90
N TYR A 3 20.76 7.68 14.55
CA TYR A 3 19.65 6.92 15.12
C TYR A 3 18.34 7.34 14.45
N ASP A 4 17.67 6.38 13.82
CA ASP A 4 16.32 6.57 13.27
C ASP A 4 15.30 6.21 14.35
N ALA A 5 14.93 7.20 15.13
CA ALA A 5 14.31 7.00 16.43
C ALA A 5 12.79 7.22 16.48
N PHE A 6 12.18 7.64 15.37
CA PHE A 6 10.72 7.68 15.27
C PHE A 6 10.13 6.28 15.03
N GLY A 7 8.92 6.05 15.51
CA GLY A 7 8.14 4.89 15.14
C GLY A 7 7.46 4.17 16.29
N MET A 8 6.64 3.20 15.92
CA MET A 8 5.82 2.40 16.82
C MET A 8 6.60 1.56 17.84
N PRO A 9 7.83 1.05 17.59
CA PRO A 9 8.58 0.31 18.62
C PRO A 9 8.87 1.14 19.87
N ALA A 10 9.26 2.40 19.71
CA ALA A 10 9.48 3.31 20.84
C ALA A 10 8.19 3.61 21.60
N GLU A 11 7.07 3.83 20.88
CA GLU A 11 5.75 4.02 21.48
C GLU A 11 5.31 2.79 22.27
N ASN A 12 5.50 1.58 21.73
CA ASN A 12 5.14 0.33 22.42
C ASN A 12 5.90 0.16 23.73
N ALA A 13 7.21 0.37 23.70
CA ALA A 13 8.05 0.26 24.88
C ALA A 13 7.63 1.31 25.93
N ALA A 14 7.37 2.54 25.51
CA ALA A 14 6.92 3.61 26.40
C ALA A 14 5.58 3.27 27.07
N ILE A 15 4.61 2.73 26.33
CA ILE A 15 3.33 2.27 26.88
C ILE A 15 3.54 1.12 27.90
N GLN A 16 4.40 0.14 27.57
CA GLN A 16 4.68 -1.00 28.45
C GLN A 16 5.34 -0.58 29.77
N HIS A 17 6.19 0.44 29.71
CA HIS A 17 6.93 0.93 30.89
C HIS A 17 6.26 2.12 31.58
N GLY A 18 5.16 2.66 31.02
CA GLY A 18 4.41 3.79 31.59
C GLY A 18 5.19 5.11 31.59
N ILE A 19 6.07 5.32 30.61
CA ILE A 19 6.90 6.51 30.46
C ILE A 19 6.63 7.21 29.12
N ALA A 20 7.08 8.46 28.97
CA ALA A 20 6.93 9.18 27.70
C ALA A 20 7.84 8.56 26.61
N PRO A 21 7.36 8.43 25.34
CA PRO A 21 8.17 7.91 24.23
C PRO A 21 9.50 8.64 24.04
N ALA A 22 9.55 9.95 24.22
CA ALA A 22 10.77 10.75 24.12
C ALA A 22 11.80 10.36 25.20
N GLU A 23 11.35 10.26 26.45
CA GLU A 23 12.21 9.87 27.58
C GLU A 23 12.83 8.48 27.36
N TRP A 24 11.99 7.49 26.99
CA TRP A 24 12.47 6.16 26.65
C TRP A 24 13.48 6.17 25.50
N THR A 25 13.18 6.91 24.43
CA THR A 25 14.02 6.98 23.24
C THR A 25 15.39 7.58 23.55
N TYR A 26 15.44 8.72 24.23
CA TYR A 26 16.71 9.37 24.56
C TYR A 26 17.56 8.54 25.53
N ALA A 27 16.96 7.91 26.54
CA ALA A 27 17.68 7.02 27.45
C ALA A 27 18.30 5.81 26.73
N ASN A 28 17.57 5.24 25.75
CA ASN A 28 18.10 4.14 24.93
C ASN A 28 19.23 4.61 23.99
N ILE A 29 19.12 5.77 23.37
CA ILE A 29 20.19 6.33 22.54
C ILE A 29 21.47 6.53 23.37
N GLU A 30 21.34 7.12 24.54
CA GLU A 30 22.47 7.31 25.44
C GLU A 30 23.17 5.97 25.83
N ASN A 31 22.35 4.97 26.18
CA ASN A 31 22.85 3.64 26.50
C ASN A 31 23.53 2.97 25.29
N MET A 32 22.94 3.03 24.11
CA MET A 32 23.53 2.48 22.88
C MET A 32 24.85 3.19 22.52
N THR A 33 24.87 4.51 22.60
CA THR A 33 26.11 5.31 22.39
C THR A 33 27.20 4.88 23.32
N ARG A 34 26.90 4.71 24.61
CA ARG A 34 27.86 4.22 25.62
C ARG A 34 28.41 2.85 25.24
N GLN A 35 27.54 1.89 24.96
CA GLN A 35 27.92 0.52 24.57
C GLN A 35 28.80 0.50 23.32
N GLN A 36 28.46 1.30 22.30
CA GLN A 36 29.27 1.39 21.08
C GLN A 36 30.66 1.98 21.32
N LYS A 37 30.78 2.96 22.21
CA LYS A 37 32.08 3.51 22.65
C LYS A 37 32.91 2.45 23.41
N GLU A 38 32.27 1.68 24.28
CA GLU A 38 32.92 0.57 24.98
C GLU A 38 33.43 -0.52 24.03
N LEU A 39 32.71 -0.76 22.92
CA LEU A 39 33.16 -1.67 21.85
C LEU A 39 34.31 -1.09 21.01
N GLY A 40 34.70 0.15 21.20
CA GLY A 40 35.78 0.79 20.47
C GLY A 40 35.45 1.21 19.06
N LEU A 41 34.15 1.42 18.76
CA LEU A 41 33.72 1.88 17.42
C LEU A 41 34.19 3.33 17.20
N SER A 42 34.96 3.56 16.14
CA SER A 42 35.60 4.83 15.81
C SER A 42 34.70 5.74 14.97
N TYR A 43 33.50 6.03 15.46
CA TYR A 43 32.62 7.05 14.85
C TYR A 43 33.04 8.46 15.31
N ASP A 44 32.71 9.44 14.46
CA ASP A 44 32.75 10.85 14.85
C ASP A 44 31.51 11.15 15.73
N TRP A 45 31.70 11.04 17.05
CA TRP A 45 30.60 11.19 18.01
C TRP A 45 30.13 12.63 18.18
N GLU A 46 30.88 13.63 17.67
CA GLU A 46 30.44 15.03 17.62
C GLU A 46 29.44 15.28 16.51
N ARG A 47 29.41 14.39 15.51
CA ARG A 47 28.45 14.41 14.40
C ARG A 47 27.36 13.36 14.55
N GLU A 48 26.86 13.17 15.74
CA GLU A 48 25.75 12.29 16.00
C GLU A 48 24.45 12.89 15.44
N VAL A 49 23.65 12.07 14.74
CA VAL A 49 22.39 12.47 14.12
C VAL A 49 21.26 11.69 14.77
N LEU A 50 20.26 12.41 15.29
CA LEU A 50 19.02 11.86 15.81
C LEU A 50 17.86 12.37 14.94
N THR A 51 17.22 11.50 14.17
CA THR A 51 16.15 11.89 13.25
C THR A 51 14.92 12.44 13.95
N CYS A 52 14.75 12.15 15.25
CA CYS A 52 13.65 12.65 16.07
C CYS A 52 13.89 14.05 16.68
N ARG A 53 15.03 14.68 16.44
CA ARG A 53 15.33 16.03 16.95
C ARG A 53 14.89 17.11 15.96
N GLU A 54 14.55 18.27 16.50
CA GLU A 54 14.10 19.43 15.72
C GLU A 54 15.14 19.92 14.71
N ASP A 55 16.42 19.87 15.09
CA ASP A 55 17.53 20.26 14.23
C ASP A 55 17.66 19.38 12.99
N TYR A 56 17.12 18.13 13.03
CA TYR A 56 17.06 17.22 11.90
C TYR A 56 15.69 17.24 11.20
N TYR A 57 14.57 16.98 11.89
CA TYR A 57 13.29 16.76 11.20
C TYR A 57 12.73 18.04 10.54
N LYS A 58 13.20 19.24 10.90
CA LYS A 58 12.89 20.47 10.15
C LYS A 58 13.24 20.36 8.67
N HIS A 59 14.30 19.61 8.33
CA HIS A 59 14.69 19.37 6.94
C HIS A 59 13.70 18.46 6.22
N THR A 60 13.19 17.43 6.90
CA THR A 60 12.14 16.54 6.39
C THR A 60 10.84 17.31 6.19
N GLN A 61 10.47 18.18 7.12
CA GLN A 61 9.30 19.06 7.01
C GLN A 61 9.44 20.02 5.81
N ASN A 62 10.60 20.65 5.65
CA ASN A 62 10.87 21.52 4.52
C ASN A 62 10.79 20.77 3.18
N LEU A 63 11.32 19.55 3.11
CA LEU A 63 11.22 18.72 1.91
C LEU A 63 9.75 18.39 1.59
N PHE A 64 8.94 18.04 2.59
CA PHE A 64 7.51 17.85 2.42
C PHE A 64 6.80 19.09 1.88
N GLU A 65 7.12 20.28 2.41
CA GLU A 65 6.57 21.55 1.88
C GLU A 65 6.94 21.79 0.43
N ILE A 66 8.18 21.47 0.03
CA ILE A 66 8.62 21.56 -1.36
C ILE A 66 7.78 20.65 -2.24
N PHE A 67 7.56 19.40 -1.82
CA PHE A 67 6.71 18.46 -2.56
C PHE A 67 5.27 18.96 -2.68
N TYR A 68 4.72 19.49 -1.59
CA TYR A 68 3.39 20.05 -1.60
C TYR A 68 3.27 21.26 -2.53
N LYS A 69 4.18 22.22 -2.44
CA LYS A 69 4.24 23.41 -3.31
C LYS A 69 4.40 23.04 -4.79
N ARG A 70 5.07 21.93 -5.10
CA ARG A 70 5.22 21.39 -6.46
C ARG A 70 4.04 20.51 -6.91
N GLY A 71 3.03 20.33 -6.09
CA GLY A 71 1.88 19.48 -6.40
C GLY A 71 2.17 17.98 -6.41
N LEU A 72 3.33 17.56 -5.88
CA LEU A 72 3.73 16.16 -5.77
C LEU A 72 3.12 15.47 -4.54
N ALA A 73 2.87 16.22 -3.47
CA ALA A 73 2.15 15.74 -2.29
C ALA A 73 0.70 16.22 -2.34
N TYR A 74 -0.25 15.33 -2.09
CA TYR A 74 -1.69 15.63 -2.11
C TYR A 74 -2.44 14.77 -1.10
N LYS A 75 -3.62 15.23 -0.69
CA LYS A 75 -4.53 14.46 0.16
C LYS A 75 -5.62 13.81 -0.66
N LYS A 76 -5.96 12.57 -0.32
CA LYS A 76 -7.17 11.90 -0.78
C LYS A 76 -7.68 10.92 0.26
N GLU A 77 -8.95 10.58 0.18
CA GLU A 77 -9.50 9.45 0.93
C GLU A 77 -9.02 8.13 0.31
N ALA A 78 -8.55 7.25 1.17
CA ALA A 78 -8.11 5.92 0.78
C ALA A 78 -8.45 4.91 1.87
N LYS A 79 -8.66 3.67 1.46
CA LYS A 79 -8.80 2.54 2.39
C LYS A 79 -7.45 2.20 3.00
N VAL A 80 -7.39 2.24 4.31
CA VAL A 80 -6.20 1.88 5.09
C VAL A 80 -6.52 0.74 6.04
N ASN A 81 -5.50 -0.02 6.43
CA ASN A 81 -5.65 -0.99 7.52
C ASN A 81 -5.73 -0.22 8.84
N TRP A 82 -6.76 -0.44 9.59
CA TRP A 82 -7.02 0.24 10.86
C TRP A 82 -7.16 -0.76 12.00
N CYS A 83 -6.49 -0.51 13.10
CA CYS A 83 -6.67 -1.26 14.34
C CYS A 83 -7.49 -0.42 15.32
N ASP A 84 -8.72 -0.87 15.63
CA ASP A 84 -9.59 -0.16 16.58
C ASP A 84 -9.05 -0.17 18.00
N HIS A 85 -8.33 -1.22 18.39
CA HIS A 85 -7.74 -1.32 19.73
C HIS A 85 -6.53 -0.40 19.92
N CYS A 86 -5.65 -0.32 18.91
CA CYS A 86 -4.46 0.53 18.97
C CYS A 86 -4.72 1.96 18.47
N HIS A 87 -5.91 2.25 17.94
CA HIS A 87 -6.31 3.52 17.34
C HIS A 87 -5.28 4.05 16.32
N THR A 88 -4.78 3.15 15.45
CA THR A 88 -3.70 3.49 14.50
C THR A 88 -3.90 2.85 13.14
N VAL A 89 -3.32 3.51 12.12
CA VAL A 89 -3.16 2.95 10.77
C VAL A 89 -1.99 1.96 10.78
N LEU A 90 -2.14 0.87 10.05
CA LEU A 90 -1.13 -0.17 9.91
C LEU A 90 -0.67 -0.29 8.45
N ALA A 91 0.63 -0.42 8.24
CA ALA A 91 1.18 -0.86 6.97
C ALA A 91 0.78 -2.33 6.69
N ASN A 92 0.88 -2.77 5.43
CA ASN A 92 0.51 -4.15 5.08
C ASN A 92 1.35 -5.18 5.85
N GLU A 93 2.64 -4.90 6.05
CA GLU A 93 3.58 -5.74 6.78
C GLU A 93 3.26 -5.86 8.29
N GLN A 94 2.42 -4.95 8.79
CA GLN A 94 1.97 -4.92 10.19
C GLN A 94 0.62 -5.64 10.39
N VAL A 95 0.10 -6.27 9.34
CA VAL A 95 -1.11 -7.08 9.38
C VAL A 95 -0.72 -8.54 9.16
N GLU A 96 -0.77 -9.33 10.21
CA GLU A 96 -0.45 -10.75 10.21
C GLU A 96 -1.76 -11.56 10.31
N GLU A 97 -2.07 -12.36 9.31
CA GLU A 97 -3.30 -13.18 9.28
C GLU A 97 -4.60 -12.37 9.58
N GLY A 98 -4.69 -11.15 9.05
CA GLY A 98 -5.84 -10.26 9.29
C GLY A 98 -5.85 -9.60 10.67
N LYS A 99 -4.80 -9.76 11.47
CA LYS A 99 -4.66 -9.23 12.82
C LYS A 99 -3.55 -8.19 12.94
N CYS A 100 -3.71 -7.29 13.88
CA CYS A 100 -2.68 -6.32 14.22
C CYS A 100 -1.44 -7.03 14.80
N TRP A 101 -0.27 -6.77 14.26
CA TRP A 101 1.00 -7.33 14.74
C TRP A 101 1.27 -7.05 16.22
N ARG A 102 0.76 -5.91 16.74
CA ARG A 102 0.94 -5.43 18.11
C ARG A 102 0.00 -6.10 19.09
N CYS A 103 -1.31 -5.94 18.90
CA CYS A 103 -2.32 -6.34 19.88
C CYS A 103 -3.09 -7.62 19.52
N LYS A 104 -2.80 -8.19 18.33
CA LYS A 104 -3.45 -9.39 17.78
C LYS A 104 -4.97 -9.28 17.60
N ASN A 105 -5.55 -8.07 17.75
CA ASN A 105 -6.96 -7.82 17.43
C ASN A 105 -7.18 -7.77 15.91
N PRO A 106 -8.39 -8.10 15.43
CA PRO A 106 -8.73 -8.01 14.00
C PRO A 106 -8.49 -6.61 13.45
N VAL A 107 -7.99 -6.53 12.22
CA VAL A 107 -7.79 -5.30 11.48
C VAL A 107 -8.95 -5.08 10.52
N VAL A 108 -9.44 -3.85 10.46
CA VAL A 108 -10.53 -3.44 9.56
C VAL A 108 -10.01 -2.48 8.48
N LYS A 109 -10.69 -2.45 7.33
CA LYS A 109 -10.42 -1.43 6.32
C LYS A 109 -11.26 -0.20 6.63
N LYS A 110 -10.61 0.98 6.77
CA LYS A 110 -11.26 2.25 7.08
C LYS A 110 -10.88 3.30 6.04
N ASN A 111 -11.84 4.08 5.56
CA ASN A 111 -11.55 5.21 4.70
C ASN A 111 -11.05 6.38 5.56
N LEU A 112 -9.84 6.84 5.28
CA LEU A 112 -9.24 7.99 5.94
C LEU A 112 -8.61 8.92 4.90
N SER A 113 -8.64 10.22 5.19
CA SER A 113 -7.90 11.20 4.42
C SER A 113 -6.41 11.06 4.72
N GLN A 114 -5.62 10.69 3.72
CA GLN A 114 -4.20 10.42 3.82
C GLN A 114 -3.39 11.27 2.85
N TRP A 115 -2.13 11.51 3.18
CA TRP A 115 -1.16 12.09 2.26
C TRP A 115 -0.63 11.05 1.29
N PHE A 116 -0.54 11.44 0.03
CA PHE A 116 0.02 10.65 -1.06
C PHE A 116 1.09 11.45 -1.79
N LEU A 117 2.08 10.75 -2.32
CA LEU A 117 3.07 11.28 -3.24
C LEU A 117 2.80 10.75 -4.65
N LYS A 118 2.88 11.63 -5.66
CA LYS A 118 2.67 11.26 -7.07
C LYS A 118 3.91 10.56 -7.65
N ILE A 119 4.27 9.42 -7.10
CA ILE A 119 5.46 8.67 -7.53
C ILE A 119 5.34 8.16 -8.96
N THR A 120 4.14 7.88 -9.44
CA THR A 120 3.87 7.37 -10.79
C THR A 120 4.15 8.38 -11.89
N ASP A 121 4.14 9.69 -11.59
CA ASP A 121 4.51 10.75 -12.54
C ASP A 121 5.98 10.63 -13.01
N TYR A 122 6.80 9.90 -12.26
CA TYR A 122 8.21 9.66 -12.54
C TYR A 122 8.49 8.31 -13.20
N ALA A 123 7.49 7.45 -13.38
CA ALA A 123 7.68 6.07 -13.82
C ALA A 123 8.40 5.98 -15.19
N ASP A 124 7.93 6.71 -16.19
CA ASP A 124 8.55 6.70 -17.53
C ASP A 124 9.97 7.25 -17.51
N ARG A 125 10.22 8.33 -16.75
CA ARG A 125 11.55 8.92 -16.61
C ARG A 125 12.49 7.96 -15.89
N LEU A 126 12.09 7.36 -14.79
CA LEU A 126 12.88 6.38 -14.06
C LEU A 126 13.27 5.19 -14.95
N LEU A 127 12.33 4.74 -15.79
CA LEU A 127 12.58 3.65 -16.74
C LEU A 127 13.62 4.04 -17.80
N ALA A 128 13.49 5.23 -18.38
CA ALA A 128 14.44 5.74 -19.38
C ALA A 128 15.83 5.99 -18.80
N ASP A 129 15.92 6.53 -17.59
CA ASP A 129 17.18 6.85 -16.92
C ASP A 129 18.02 5.60 -16.63
N LEU A 130 17.43 4.40 -16.53
CA LEU A 130 18.18 3.15 -16.33
C LEU A 130 19.19 2.87 -17.46
N ASP A 131 18.92 3.33 -18.68
CA ASP A 131 19.81 3.14 -19.81
C ASP A 131 21.06 4.05 -19.71
N HIS A 132 20.99 5.11 -18.91
CA HIS A 132 22.04 6.08 -18.66
C HIS A 132 22.81 5.84 -17.34
N MET A 133 22.67 4.67 -16.73
CA MET A 133 23.31 4.30 -15.45
C MET A 133 24.38 3.20 -15.66
N PRO A 134 25.55 3.51 -16.26
CA PRO A 134 26.54 2.49 -16.61
C PRO A 134 27.18 1.80 -15.38
N GLY A 135 27.20 2.49 -14.24
CA GLY A 135 27.74 1.93 -12.98
C GLY A 135 26.79 0.98 -12.24
N TRP A 136 25.56 0.79 -12.73
CA TRP A 136 24.62 -0.12 -12.09
C TRP A 136 24.70 -1.53 -12.67
N PRO A 137 24.72 -2.58 -11.84
CA PRO A 137 24.68 -3.97 -12.31
C PRO A 137 23.43 -4.24 -13.14
N GLU A 138 23.55 -4.95 -14.25
CA GLU A 138 22.42 -5.23 -15.16
C GLU A 138 21.27 -5.96 -14.46
N ARG A 139 21.59 -6.86 -13.53
CA ARG A 139 20.59 -7.53 -12.68
C ARG A 139 19.68 -6.53 -11.95
N VAL A 140 20.24 -5.45 -11.41
CA VAL A 140 19.47 -4.43 -10.68
C VAL A 140 18.60 -3.64 -11.66
N LYS A 141 19.11 -3.28 -12.84
CA LYS A 141 18.32 -2.60 -13.89
C LYS A 141 17.11 -3.46 -14.32
N ILE A 142 17.31 -4.75 -14.52
CA ILE A 142 16.20 -5.67 -14.86
C ILE A 142 15.16 -5.70 -13.74
N MET A 143 15.57 -5.77 -12.48
CA MET A 143 14.65 -5.74 -11.34
C MET A 143 13.84 -4.43 -11.31
N GLN A 144 14.47 -3.28 -11.58
CA GLN A 144 13.79 -1.98 -11.62
C GLN A 144 12.82 -1.88 -12.80
N ARG A 145 13.20 -2.35 -13.99
CA ARG A 145 12.28 -2.40 -15.15
C ARG A 145 11.05 -3.26 -14.86
N ASN A 146 11.26 -4.42 -14.28
CA ASN A 146 10.16 -5.33 -13.92
C ASN A 146 9.27 -4.73 -12.84
N TRP A 147 9.83 -4.01 -11.86
CA TRP A 147 9.07 -3.34 -10.81
C TRP A 147 8.21 -2.21 -11.36
N ILE A 148 8.74 -1.37 -12.24
CA ILE A 148 7.98 -0.30 -12.91
C ILE A 148 6.88 -0.91 -13.79
N GLY A 149 7.17 -2.02 -14.47
CA GLY A 149 6.17 -2.86 -15.13
C GLY A 149 5.41 -2.15 -16.25
N ARG A 150 6.10 -1.34 -17.09
CA ARG A 150 5.44 -0.70 -18.22
C ARG A 150 4.83 -1.75 -19.14
N SER A 151 3.53 -1.64 -19.38
CA SER A 151 2.79 -2.50 -20.31
C SER A 151 2.14 -1.67 -21.41
N VAL A 152 2.05 -2.26 -22.59
CA VAL A 152 1.35 -1.69 -23.75
C VAL A 152 0.20 -2.62 -24.10
N GLY A 153 -0.98 -2.05 -24.35
CA GLY A 153 -2.17 -2.84 -24.64
C GLY A 153 -3.30 -1.96 -25.18
N ALA A 154 -4.49 -2.51 -25.19
CA ALA A 154 -5.70 -1.84 -25.66
C ALA A 154 -6.75 -1.76 -24.55
N GLU A 155 -7.47 -0.66 -24.51
CA GLU A 155 -8.73 -0.57 -23.78
C GLU A 155 -9.88 -1.08 -24.67
N VAL A 156 -10.72 -1.94 -24.09
CA VAL A 156 -11.86 -2.55 -24.79
C VAL A 156 -13.12 -2.33 -23.97
N ASP A 157 -14.15 -1.83 -24.61
CA ASP A 157 -15.48 -1.63 -24.03
C ASP A 157 -16.37 -2.83 -24.37
N PHE A 158 -16.83 -3.53 -23.35
CA PHE A 158 -17.87 -4.56 -23.48
C PHE A 158 -19.23 -3.94 -23.16
N SER A 159 -20.12 -3.91 -24.16
CA SER A 159 -21.48 -3.43 -23.94
C SER A 159 -22.28 -4.44 -23.14
N LEU A 160 -23.00 -3.97 -22.13
CA LEU A 160 -23.88 -4.83 -21.34
C LEU A 160 -25.26 -4.96 -21.99
N THR A 161 -25.99 -6.00 -21.61
CA THR A 161 -27.40 -6.16 -21.98
C THR A 161 -28.29 -5.06 -21.42
N VAL A 162 -27.82 -4.25 -20.51
CA VAL A 162 -28.46 -3.04 -19.97
C VAL A 162 -28.07 -1.85 -20.84
N PRO A 163 -29.03 -1.17 -21.50
CA PRO A 163 -28.76 -0.09 -22.44
C PRO A 163 -27.93 1.04 -21.80
N GLY A 164 -26.86 1.46 -22.50
CA GLY A 164 -26.00 2.54 -22.10
C GLY A 164 -24.91 2.16 -21.08
N GLU A 165 -24.93 0.92 -20.61
CA GLU A 165 -23.91 0.42 -19.65
C GLU A 165 -22.84 -0.39 -20.37
N LYS A 166 -21.60 -0.24 -19.88
CA LYS A 166 -20.43 -0.96 -20.41
C LYS A 166 -19.42 -1.27 -19.32
N VAL A 167 -18.62 -2.31 -19.55
CA VAL A 167 -17.42 -2.61 -18.78
C VAL A 167 -16.21 -2.31 -19.64
N ARG A 168 -15.36 -1.41 -19.20
CA ARG A 168 -14.07 -1.14 -19.84
C ARG A 168 -12.99 -1.99 -19.18
N VAL A 169 -12.22 -2.69 -20.00
CA VAL A 169 -11.07 -3.49 -19.57
C VAL A 169 -9.83 -3.08 -20.34
N PHE A 170 -8.68 -3.20 -19.69
CA PHE A 170 -7.38 -3.08 -20.34
C PHE A 170 -6.81 -4.50 -20.56
N THR A 171 -6.29 -4.76 -21.76
CA THR A 171 -5.62 -6.02 -22.05
C THR A 171 -4.31 -5.81 -22.83
N THR A 172 -3.28 -6.53 -22.46
CA THR A 172 -2.02 -6.62 -23.22
C THR A 172 -2.10 -7.61 -24.39
N ARG A 173 -3.19 -8.39 -24.46
CA ARG A 173 -3.42 -9.42 -25.47
C ARG A 173 -4.78 -9.26 -26.13
N PRO A 174 -5.00 -8.17 -26.91
CA PRO A 174 -6.26 -7.94 -27.60
C PRO A 174 -6.56 -9.04 -28.65
N ASP A 175 -5.54 -9.71 -29.15
CA ASP A 175 -5.64 -10.84 -30.07
C ASP A 175 -6.40 -12.05 -29.48
N THR A 176 -6.47 -12.17 -28.17
CA THR A 176 -7.16 -13.29 -27.48
C THR A 176 -8.63 -13.02 -27.18
N LEU A 177 -9.14 -11.83 -27.45
CA LEU A 177 -10.52 -11.45 -27.14
C LEU A 177 -11.59 -12.34 -27.79
N PHE A 178 -11.32 -12.87 -28.98
CA PHE A 178 -12.24 -13.77 -29.68
C PHE A 178 -12.46 -15.10 -28.95
N GLY A 179 -11.58 -15.45 -27.99
CA GLY A 179 -11.72 -16.62 -27.14
C GLY A 179 -12.38 -16.33 -25.78
N ALA A 180 -12.79 -15.07 -25.51
CA ALA A 180 -13.40 -14.71 -24.25
C ALA A 180 -14.84 -15.27 -24.16
N THR A 181 -15.10 -16.10 -23.18
CA THR A 181 -16.40 -16.74 -22.94
C THR A 181 -17.10 -16.25 -21.68
N TYR A 182 -16.39 -15.56 -20.78
CA TYR A 182 -16.93 -14.96 -19.57
C TYR A 182 -16.11 -13.76 -19.16
N MET A 183 -16.72 -12.88 -18.35
CA MET A 183 -16.08 -11.72 -17.74
C MET A 183 -16.18 -11.82 -16.22
N VAL A 184 -15.12 -11.40 -15.53
CA VAL A 184 -15.08 -11.40 -14.07
C VAL A 184 -14.98 -9.96 -13.57
N LEU A 185 -15.82 -9.62 -12.60
CA LEU A 185 -15.76 -8.36 -11.86
C LEU A 185 -15.27 -8.63 -10.44
N SER A 186 -14.55 -7.69 -9.85
CA SER A 186 -14.28 -7.75 -8.41
C SER A 186 -15.59 -7.67 -7.62
N PRO A 187 -15.72 -8.32 -6.46
CA PRO A 187 -16.96 -8.26 -5.66
C PRO A 187 -17.34 -6.83 -5.25
N GLU A 188 -16.37 -5.93 -5.18
CA GLU A 188 -16.56 -4.52 -4.81
C GLU A 188 -16.80 -3.60 -6.01
N HIS A 189 -16.92 -4.14 -7.22
CA HIS A 189 -17.06 -3.31 -8.44
C HIS A 189 -18.35 -2.48 -8.38
N PRO A 190 -18.29 -1.15 -8.65
CA PRO A 190 -19.45 -0.25 -8.52
C PRO A 190 -20.65 -0.62 -9.40
N LEU A 191 -20.42 -1.29 -10.54
CA LEU A 191 -21.50 -1.74 -11.43
C LEU A 191 -22.46 -2.71 -10.74
N ILE A 192 -22.01 -3.52 -9.79
CA ILE A 192 -22.86 -4.47 -9.08
C ILE A 192 -23.96 -3.71 -8.31
N ASP A 193 -23.58 -2.63 -7.63
CA ASP A 193 -24.55 -1.80 -6.88
C ASP A 193 -25.41 -0.95 -7.83
N LYS A 194 -24.83 -0.45 -8.93
CA LYS A 194 -25.53 0.36 -9.94
C LYS A 194 -26.61 -0.45 -10.63
N LEU A 195 -26.37 -1.73 -10.88
CA LEU A 195 -27.25 -2.62 -11.62
C LEU A 195 -28.08 -3.56 -10.73
N LYS A 196 -28.24 -3.23 -9.43
CA LYS A 196 -28.93 -4.06 -8.45
C LYS A 196 -30.31 -4.53 -8.88
N ASP A 197 -31.08 -3.65 -9.56
CA ASP A 197 -32.44 -3.93 -9.99
C ASP A 197 -32.51 -4.84 -11.25
N GLN A 198 -31.41 -5.02 -11.96
CA GLN A 198 -31.27 -5.88 -13.13
C GLN A 198 -30.59 -7.22 -12.80
N ILE A 199 -29.94 -7.31 -11.63
CA ILE A 199 -29.29 -8.53 -11.16
C ILE A 199 -30.29 -9.36 -10.36
N THR A 200 -30.72 -10.49 -10.91
CA THR A 200 -31.77 -11.32 -10.29
C THR A 200 -31.33 -12.03 -9.02
N ASN A 201 -30.03 -12.32 -8.88
CA ASN A 201 -29.44 -12.93 -7.71
C ASN A 201 -28.57 -11.96 -6.90
N TYR A 202 -28.98 -10.70 -6.79
CA TYR A 202 -28.20 -9.65 -6.10
C TYR A 202 -27.80 -10.02 -4.67
N ASP A 203 -28.68 -10.63 -3.89
CA ASP A 203 -28.41 -11.05 -2.52
C ASP A 203 -27.27 -12.07 -2.43
N ALA A 204 -27.19 -13.00 -3.38
CA ALA A 204 -26.06 -13.94 -3.46
C ALA A 204 -24.74 -13.22 -3.78
N CYS A 205 -24.76 -12.20 -4.62
CA CYS A 205 -23.60 -11.37 -4.90
C CYS A 205 -23.14 -10.60 -3.67
N MET A 206 -24.07 -10.07 -2.87
CA MET A 206 -23.75 -9.36 -1.62
C MET A 206 -23.22 -10.30 -0.54
N ALA A 207 -23.76 -11.50 -0.40
CA ALA A 207 -23.25 -12.52 0.51
C ALA A 207 -21.79 -12.88 0.14
N TYR A 208 -21.51 -13.09 -1.15
CA TYR A 208 -20.17 -13.38 -1.63
C TYR A 208 -19.21 -12.19 -1.40
N ARG A 209 -19.66 -10.94 -1.64
CA ARG A 209 -18.89 -9.72 -1.33
C ARG A 209 -18.48 -9.66 0.14
N ALA A 210 -19.43 -9.95 1.05
CA ALA A 210 -19.16 -9.95 2.48
C ALA A 210 -18.15 -11.04 2.90
N GLU A 211 -18.18 -12.18 2.24
CA GLU A 211 -17.24 -13.26 2.47
C GLU A 211 -15.84 -12.94 1.89
N ALA A 212 -15.81 -12.41 0.68
CA ALA A 212 -14.57 -11.98 0.05
C ALA A 212 -13.88 -10.84 0.84
N ALA A 213 -14.63 -9.93 1.45
CA ALA A 213 -14.10 -8.85 2.26
C ALA A 213 -13.33 -9.32 3.52
N LYS A 214 -13.54 -10.56 3.97
CA LYS A 214 -12.81 -11.14 5.10
C LYS A 214 -11.41 -11.63 4.73
N LYS A 215 -11.14 -11.81 3.43
CA LYS A 215 -9.86 -12.29 2.91
C LYS A 215 -8.91 -11.13 2.65
N SER A 216 -7.63 -11.33 2.92
CA SER A 216 -6.58 -10.38 2.52
C SER A 216 -6.41 -10.33 1.00
N ASP A 217 -5.83 -9.25 0.48
CA ASP A 217 -5.54 -9.13 -0.96
C ASP A 217 -4.60 -10.23 -1.45
N PHE A 218 -3.68 -10.69 -0.60
CA PHE A 218 -2.77 -11.80 -0.89
C PHE A 218 -3.51 -13.15 -1.00
N GLU A 219 -4.43 -13.44 -0.08
CA GLU A 219 -5.27 -14.64 -0.14
C GLU A 219 -6.19 -14.64 -1.36
N ARG A 220 -6.66 -13.46 -1.80
CA ARG A 220 -7.48 -13.32 -3.00
C ARG A 220 -6.68 -13.55 -4.29
N ALA A 221 -5.41 -13.14 -4.33
CA ALA A 221 -4.59 -13.14 -5.54
C ALA A 221 -3.82 -14.44 -5.76
N GLU A 222 -3.11 -14.94 -4.76
CA GLU A 222 -2.08 -15.99 -4.95
C GLU A 222 -2.38 -17.34 -4.27
N LEU A 223 -2.99 -17.35 -3.09
CA LEU A 223 -3.17 -18.58 -2.31
C LEU A 223 -4.43 -19.38 -2.65
N ALA A 224 -5.36 -18.82 -3.41
CA ALA A 224 -6.57 -19.54 -3.77
C ALA A 224 -6.29 -20.58 -4.86
N LYS A 225 -5.88 -21.79 -4.47
CA LYS A 225 -5.88 -22.96 -5.36
C LYS A 225 -7.27 -23.21 -5.93
N ASP A 226 -8.31 -22.93 -5.14
CA ASP A 226 -9.70 -23.03 -5.56
C ASP A 226 -10.24 -21.62 -5.86
N LYS A 227 -10.48 -21.34 -7.13
CA LYS A 227 -11.12 -20.11 -7.57
C LYS A 227 -12.59 -20.16 -7.20
N THR A 228 -13.05 -19.20 -6.38
CA THR A 228 -14.45 -19.05 -5.99
C THR A 228 -15.08 -17.85 -6.67
N GLY A 229 -16.38 -17.87 -6.88
CA GLY A 229 -17.12 -16.78 -7.50
C GLY A 229 -18.62 -17.06 -7.47
N VAL A 230 -19.39 -16.02 -7.76
CA VAL A 230 -20.83 -16.10 -7.96
C VAL A 230 -21.14 -15.60 -9.37
N GLN A 231 -21.89 -16.38 -10.14
CA GLN A 231 -22.36 -15.94 -11.45
C GLN A 231 -23.39 -14.81 -11.23
N ILE A 232 -23.21 -13.71 -11.97
CA ILE A 232 -24.21 -12.63 -12.00
C ILE A 232 -25.30 -13.04 -12.99
N GLU A 233 -26.55 -13.08 -12.53
CA GLU A 233 -27.72 -13.41 -13.35
C GLU A 233 -28.51 -12.16 -13.72
N GLY A 234 -29.11 -12.16 -14.93
CA GLY A 234 -29.90 -11.03 -15.45
C GLY A 234 -29.10 -10.01 -16.26
N VAL A 235 -27.77 -9.96 -16.12
CA VAL A 235 -26.89 -9.05 -16.86
C VAL A 235 -25.78 -9.84 -17.56
N ARG A 236 -25.55 -9.51 -18.84
CA ARG A 236 -24.46 -10.10 -19.64
C ARG A 236 -23.68 -9.01 -20.36
N ALA A 237 -22.42 -9.31 -20.70
CA ALA A 237 -21.56 -8.49 -21.54
C ALA A 237 -21.50 -9.05 -22.97
#